data_34281d330aaf269b42a4653f0354a06a
#
_entry.id   34281d330aaf269b42a4653f0354a06a
#
_cell.length_a   1.000
_cell.length_b   1.000
_cell.length_c   1.000
_cell.angle_alpha   90.00
_cell.angle_beta   90.00
_cell.angle_gamma   90.00
#
_symmetry.space_group_name_H-M   'P 1'
#
loop_
_entity.id
_entity.type
_entity.pdbx_description
1 polymer ?
#
loop_
_entity_poly.entity_id
_entity_poly.type
_entity_poly.pdbx_seq_one_letter_code
_entity_poly.pdbx_strand_id
1 'polypeptide(L)'
;NWGSQKSKLEAIDVSKLSAEEKAWHGFLMTPWNDRPAAAKLAVSKHPKSPLINLLATTPTDFNTYKTFANKFPAQASASYNMMSYAYLRGDFGEPNQEMAMDYVKRSQQMHDGPNSYDSMAEHYASIGEYQKALELQLKAVDFAQFGSPYRNFAGIYYAKANQADLSKQLMKSQKEVQDAILARDYKTYSKYEHPDIIHTTGDSNLSPFYKFDKASFKEVQGIEWNRFELDNMDVNYSPDMKTAVLTFYASGSYTFKENNKEVAYSTRGSSVWVNTGQGWKIMHSSW
;
A
#
# COMPACT_ATOMS: atom_id res chain seq x y z
N ASN A 1 3.14 -6.61 21.91
CA ASN A 1 2.68 -7.89 22.47
C ASN A 1 1.83 -7.64 23.71
N TRP A 2 0.51 -7.97 23.67
CA TRP A 2 -0.45 -7.72 24.76
C TRP A 2 -0.04 -8.44 26.07
N GLY A 3 0.53 -9.65 25.97
CA GLY A 3 0.99 -10.40 27.14
C GLY A 3 2.01 -9.64 27.98
N SER A 4 3.00 -8.98 27.36
CA SER A 4 3.98 -8.17 28.09
C SER A 4 3.40 -6.88 28.67
N GLN A 5 2.36 -6.33 28.08
CA GLN A 5 1.66 -5.16 28.61
C GLN A 5 0.78 -5.54 29.81
N LYS A 6 0.12 -6.68 29.74
CA LYS A 6 -0.71 -7.21 30.84
C LYS A 6 0.12 -7.42 32.10
N SER A 7 1.30 -8.05 32.01
CA SER A 7 2.18 -8.25 33.16
C SER A 7 2.62 -6.92 33.81
N LYS A 8 2.83 -5.88 33.01
CA LYS A 8 3.14 -4.54 33.54
C LYS A 8 1.95 -3.91 34.28
N LEU A 9 0.72 -4.09 33.75
CA LEU A 9 -0.49 -3.63 34.38
C LEU A 9 -0.74 -4.36 35.73
N GLU A 10 -0.51 -5.66 35.78
CA GLU A 10 -0.64 -6.50 36.97
C GLU A 10 0.35 -6.08 38.06
N ALA A 11 1.52 -5.56 37.69
CA ALA A 11 2.53 -5.10 38.63
C ALA A 11 2.27 -3.71 39.23
N ILE A 12 1.24 -2.99 38.78
CA ILE A 12 0.91 -1.65 39.27
C ILE A 12 0.32 -1.73 40.68
N ASP A 13 0.88 -0.95 41.63
CA ASP A 13 0.30 -0.77 42.96
C ASP A 13 -0.97 0.09 42.87
N VAL A 14 -2.11 -0.57 42.73
CA VAL A 14 -3.44 0.04 42.53
C VAL A 14 -3.79 0.96 43.75
N SER A 15 -3.18 0.76 44.96
CA SER A 15 -3.47 1.60 46.10
C SER A 15 -3.06 3.06 45.89
N LYS A 16 -2.02 3.29 45.08
CA LYS A 16 -1.46 4.60 44.75
C LYS A 16 -2.18 5.34 43.61
N LEU A 17 -3.08 4.68 42.91
CA LEU A 17 -3.82 5.26 41.80
C LEU A 17 -4.98 6.14 42.28
N SER A 18 -5.25 7.21 41.55
CA SER A 18 -6.48 8.01 41.70
C SER A 18 -7.72 7.17 41.31
N ALA A 19 -8.90 7.67 41.63
CA ALA A 19 -10.15 7.00 41.32
C ALA A 19 -10.34 6.76 39.78
N GLU A 20 -9.92 7.72 38.96
CA GLU A 20 -9.96 7.62 37.50
C GLU A 20 -8.95 6.60 36.99
N GLU A 21 -7.71 6.63 37.48
CA GLU A 21 -6.69 5.66 37.11
C GLU A 21 -7.07 4.23 37.50
N LYS A 22 -7.72 4.05 38.68
CA LYS A 22 -8.29 2.76 39.09
C LYS A 22 -9.37 2.27 38.11
N ALA A 23 -10.22 3.17 37.62
CA ALA A 23 -11.24 2.85 36.66
C ALA A 23 -10.63 2.43 35.31
N TRP A 24 -9.59 3.15 34.85
CA TRP A 24 -8.81 2.80 33.66
C TRP A 24 -8.10 1.45 33.79
N HIS A 25 -7.40 1.26 34.89
CA HIS A 25 -6.70 0.01 35.18
C HIS A 25 -7.70 -1.17 35.18
N GLY A 26 -8.82 -1.04 35.87
CA GLY A 26 -9.86 -2.05 35.88
C GLY A 26 -10.42 -2.37 34.49
N PHE A 27 -10.66 -1.35 33.67
CA PHE A 27 -11.08 -1.52 32.29
C PHE A 27 -10.03 -2.28 31.44
N LEU A 28 -8.75 -1.91 31.54
CA LEU A 28 -7.68 -2.57 30.79
C LEU A 28 -7.48 -4.03 31.21
N MET A 29 -7.72 -4.36 32.49
CA MET A 29 -7.65 -5.70 33.02
C MET A 29 -8.89 -6.55 32.68
N THR A 30 -9.99 -5.92 32.26
CA THR A 30 -11.23 -6.61 31.88
C THR A 30 -11.05 -7.39 30.56
N PRO A 31 -11.53 -8.64 30.48
CA PRO A 31 -11.56 -9.40 29.24
C PRO A 31 -12.25 -8.64 28.11
N TRP A 32 -11.77 -8.84 26.87
CA TRP A 32 -12.23 -8.07 25.72
C TRP A 32 -13.75 -8.02 25.54
N ASN A 33 -14.41 -9.16 25.69
CA ASN A 33 -15.87 -9.28 25.52
C ASN A 33 -16.67 -8.51 26.58
N ASP A 34 -16.09 -8.28 27.75
CA ASP A 34 -16.75 -7.63 28.88
C ASP A 34 -16.47 -6.11 28.93
N ARG A 35 -15.54 -5.62 28.10
CA ARG A 35 -15.13 -4.20 28.07
C ARG A 35 -16.27 -3.22 27.80
N PRO A 36 -17.26 -3.50 26.93
CA PRO A 36 -18.39 -2.58 26.74
C PRO A 36 -19.20 -2.35 28.03
N ALA A 37 -19.42 -3.39 28.82
CA ALA A 37 -20.10 -3.29 30.08
C ALA A 37 -19.25 -2.56 31.14
N ALA A 38 -17.95 -2.86 31.21
CA ALA A 38 -17.00 -2.19 32.09
C ALA A 38 -16.89 -0.69 31.77
N ALA A 39 -16.86 -0.32 30.49
CA ALA A 39 -16.86 1.09 30.06
C ALA A 39 -18.12 1.84 30.53
N LYS A 40 -19.29 1.27 30.31
CA LYS A 40 -20.56 1.86 30.79
C LYS A 40 -20.58 2.06 32.31
N LEU A 41 -20.10 1.07 33.07
CA LEU A 41 -19.99 1.17 34.52
C LEU A 41 -18.99 2.25 34.97
N ALA A 42 -17.83 2.34 34.30
CA ALA A 42 -16.84 3.36 34.59
C ALA A 42 -17.40 4.78 34.32
N VAL A 43 -18.06 4.99 33.18
CA VAL A 43 -18.71 6.25 32.81
C VAL A 43 -19.81 6.65 33.82
N SER A 44 -20.62 5.70 34.30
CA SER A 44 -21.66 5.99 35.29
C SER A 44 -21.08 6.49 36.63
N LYS A 45 -19.89 6.01 37.02
CA LYS A 45 -19.17 6.44 38.25
C LYS A 45 -18.41 7.73 38.05
N HIS A 46 -17.96 8.03 36.84
CA HIS A 46 -17.14 9.20 36.53
C HIS A 46 -17.73 10.00 35.32
N PRO A 47 -18.98 10.49 35.41
CA PRO A 47 -19.66 11.08 34.26
C PRO A 47 -19.04 12.39 33.76
N LYS A 48 -18.24 13.07 34.57
CA LYS A 48 -17.57 14.34 34.22
C LYS A 48 -16.13 14.16 33.74
N SER A 49 -15.58 12.95 33.79
CA SER A 49 -14.21 12.66 33.34
C SER A 49 -14.17 12.44 31.82
N PRO A 50 -13.48 13.29 31.06
CA PRO A 50 -13.28 13.03 29.61
C PRO A 50 -12.53 11.72 29.39
N LEU A 51 -11.50 11.47 30.20
CA LEU A 51 -10.66 10.28 30.09
C LEU A 51 -11.49 8.99 30.22
N ILE A 52 -12.38 8.92 31.21
CA ILE A 52 -13.25 7.74 31.39
C ILE A 52 -14.33 7.65 30.32
N ASN A 53 -14.92 8.78 29.91
CA ASN A 53 -15.96 8.76 28.87
C ASN A 53 -15.40 8.31 27.49
N LEU A 54 -14.09 8.51 27.23
CA LEU A 54 -13.45 8.01 26.03
C LEU A 54 -13.47 6.48 25.93
N LEU A 55 -13.52 5.74 27.06
CA LEU A 55 -13.64 4.28 27.09
C LEU A 55 -14.94 3.77 26.45
N ALA A 56 -15.99 4.59 26.43
CA ALA A 56 -17.27 4.23 25.84
C ALA A 56 -17.37 4.55 24.35
N THR A 57 -16.35 5.12 23.73
CA THR A 57 -16.31 5.31 22.28
C THR A 57 -15.91 4.00 21.59
N THR A 58 -16.48 3.72 20.42
CA THR A 58 -16.20 2.49 19.70
C THR A 58 -16.29 2.68 18.18
N PRO A 59 -15.37 2.09 17.40
CA PRO A 59 -15.42 2.14 15.94
C PRO A 59 -16.58 1.29 15.34
N THR A 60 -17.30 0.53 16.15
CA THR A 60 -18.51 -0.20 15.72
C THR A 60 -19.77 0.68 15.78
N ASP A 61 -19.69 1.84 16.45
CA ASP A 61 -20.76 2.85 16.49
C ASP A 61 -20.14 4.25 16.58
N PHE A 62 -19.99 4.92 15.45
CA PHE A 62 -19.39 6.26 15.36
C PHE A 62 -20.19 7.36 16.06
N ASN A 63 -21.49 7.17 16.36
CA ASN A 63 -22.25 8.10 17.18
C ASN A 63 -21.70 8.25 18.59
N THR A 64 -20.98 7.26 19.09
CA THR A 64 -20.29 7.33 20.39
C THR A 64 -19.20 8.42 20.39
N TYR A 65 -18.45 8.57 19.31
CA TYR A 65 -17.46 9.65 19.12
C TYR A 65 -18.14 11.02 19.00
N LYS A 66 -19.25 11.11 18.28
CA LYS A 66 -20.04 12.34 18.18
C LYS A 66 -20.58 12.77 19.55
N THR A 67 -21.11 11.82 20.31
CA THR A 67 -21.59 12.06 21.67
C THR A 67 -20.46 12.54 22.60
N PHE A 68 -19.28 11.91 22.51
CA PHE A 68 -18.10 12.31 23.26
C PHE A 68 -17.67 13.74 22.88
N ALA A 69 -17.54 14.04 21.60
CA ALA A 69 -17.09 15.33 21.10
C ALA A 69 -18.04 16.48 21.51
N ASN A 70 -19.35 16.23 21.51
CA ASN A 70 -20.33 17.20 21.97
C ASN A 70 -20.23 17.47 23.48
N LYS A 71 -19.93 16.45 24.26
CA LYS A 71 -19.82 16.54 25.72
C LYS A 71 -18.47 17.14 26.18
N PHE A 72 -17.39 16.84 25.47
CA PHE A 72 -16.03 17.22 25.82
C PHE A 72 -15.30 17.84 24.62
N PRO A 73 -15.75 18.97 24.08
CA PRO A 73 -15.19 19.50 22.84
C PRO A 73 -13.70 19.85 22.94
N ALA A 74 -13.20 20.25 24.12
CA ALA A 74 -11.80 20.58 24.31
C ALA A 74 -10.86 19.34 24.33
N GLN A 75 -11.39 18.11 24.43
CA GLN A 75 -10.64 16.86 24.42
C GLN A 75 -11.01 15.96 23.24
N ALA A 76 -11.70 16.52 22.23
CA ALA A 76 -12.34 15.75 21.16
C ALA A 76 -11.43 15.40 19.97
N SER A 77 -10.11 15.70 20.00
CA SER A 77 -9.20 15.48 18.86
C SER A 77 -9.34 14.07 18.28
N ALA A 78 -9.19 13.02 19.09
CA ALA A 78 -9.33 11.65 18.65
C ALA A 78 -10.73 11.33 18.10
N SER A 79 -11.78 11.89 18.72
CA SER A 79 -13.16 11.71 18.24
C SER A 79 -13.38 12.40 16.90
N TYR A 80 -12.85 13.59 16.69
CA TYR A 80 -12.92 14.26 15.39
C TYR A 80 -12.19 13.47 14.31
N ASN A 81 -11.02 12.90 14.64
CA ASN A 81 -10.32 12.01 13.71
C ASN A 81 -11.19 10.80 13.31
N MET A 82 -11.81 10.12 14.25
CA MET A 82 -12.69 8.98 13.97
C MET A 82 -13.95 9.39 13.19
N MET A 83 -14.54 10.56 13.52
CA MET A 83 -15.68 11.10 12.77
C MET A 83 -15.32 11.45 11.32
N SER A 84 -14.09 11.89 11.04
CA SER A 84 -13.65 12.15 9.68
C SER A 84 -13.71 10.89 8.81
N TYR A 85 -13.28 9.76 9.32
CA TYR A 85 -13.40 8.47 8.63
C TYR A 85 -14.86 8.02 8.47
N ALA A 86 -15.70 8.28 9.48
CA ALA A 86 -17.12 7.95 9.38
C ALA A 86 -17.83 8.73 8.26
N TYR A 87 -17.51 10.02 8.11
CA TYR A 87 -18.01 10.81 6.97
C TYR A 87 -17.43 10.36 5.63
N LEU A 88 -16.15 9.99 5.59
CA LEU A 88 -15.51 9.51 4.36
C LEU A 88 -16.15 8.22 3.85
N ARG A 89 -16.54 7.31 4.74
CA ARG A 89 -17.12 6.01 4.40
C ARG A 89 -18.65 6.01 4.30
N GLY A 90 -19.31 7.04 4.77
CA GLY A 90 -20.75 7.10 4.81
C GLY A 90 -21.41 6.43 6.03
N ASP A 91 -20.66 6.24 7.14
CA ASP A 91 -21.22 5.66 8.39
C ASP A 91 -22.29 6.56 9.05
N PHE A 92 -22.36 7.84 8.67
CA PHE A 92 -23.39 8.81 9.10
C PHE A 92 -24.45 9.12 8.03
N GLY A 93 -24.48 8.37 6.93
CA GLY A 93 -25.31 8.58 5.74
C GLY A 93 -24.47 8.47 4.47
N GLU A 94 -24.78 9.28 3.45
CA GLU A 94 -23.96 9.29 2.24
C GLU A 94 -22.52 9.78 2.55
N PRO A 95 -21.48 9.23 1.86
CA PRO A 95 -20.11 9.70 2.00
C PRO A 95 -20.02 11.21 1.76
N ASN A 96 -19.31 11.91 2.65
CA ASN A 96 -19.17 13.36 2.58
C ASN A 96 -17.71 13.77 2.79
N GLN A 97 -17.01 13.99 1.69
CA GLN A 97 -15.60 14.34 1.67
C GLN A 97 -15.29 15.69 2.33
N GLU A 98 -16.19 16.68 2.18
CA GLU A 98 -16.01 17.99 2.77
C GLU A 98 -16.07 17.92 4.29
N MET A 99 -17.08 17.23 4.84
CA MET A 99 -17.21 17.00 6.28
C MET A 99 -16.04 16.18 6.82
N ALA A 100 -15.62 15.13 6.10
CA ALA A 100 -14.46 14.33 6.48
C ALA A 100 -13.21 15.21 6.61
N MET A 101 -12.95 16.07 5.63
CA MET A 101 -11.81 16.98 5.64
C MET A 101 -11.90 18.04 6.74
N ASP A 102 -13.10 18.57 7.02
CA ASP A 102 -13.31 19.51 8.12
C ASP A 102 -12.98 18.89 9.47
N TYR A 103 -13.48 17.68 9.74
CA TYR A 103 -13.24 16.99 11.00
C TYR A 103 -11.77 16.58 11.21
N VAL A 104 -11.07 16.11 10.18
CA VAL A 104 -9.65 15.78 10.34
C VAL A 104 -8.80 17.02 10.58
N LYS A 105 -9.14 18.17 9.97
CA LYS A 105 -8.48 19.46 10.25
C LYS A 105 -8.72 19.93 11.69
N ARG A 106 -9.94 19.80 12.22
CA ARG A 106 -10.24 20.08 13.63
C ARG A 106 -9.41 19.18 14.57
N SER A 107 -9.29 17.91 14.22
CA SER A 107 -8.44 16.99 15.00
C SER A 107 -6.99 17.46 15.04
N GLN A 108 -6.43 17.85 13.90
CA GLN A 108 -5.05 18.33 13.76
C GLN A 108 -4.83 19.65 14.51
N GLN A 109 -5.78 20.59 14.43
CA GLN A 109 -5.70 21.86 15.17
C GLN A 109 -5.66 21.69 16.69
N MET A 110 -6.28 20.64 17.20
CA MET A 110 -6.29 20.33 18.64
C MET A 110 -5.07 19.52 19.07
N HIS A 111 -4.51 18.72 18.19
CA HIS A 111 -3.37 17.86 18.47
C HIS A 111 -2.46 17.76 17.25
N ASP A 112 -1.36 18.53 17.30
CA ASP A 112 -0.34 18.51 16.27
C ASP A 112 0.59 17.30 16.49
N GLY A 113 0.31 16.22 15.78
CA GLY A 113 1.01 14.96 15.95
C GLY A 113 0.92 14.04 14.73
N PRO A 114 1.68 12.95 14.70
CA PRO A 114 1.84 12.12 13.52
C PRO A 114 0.52 11.53 13.04
N ASN A 115 -0.37 11.14 13.93
CA ASN A 115 -1.64 10.51 13.58
C ASN A 115 -2.58 11.45 12.81
N SER A 116 -2.60 12.74 13.15
CA SER A 116 -3.46 13.70 12.43
C SER A 116 -2.94 13.99 11.02
N TYR A 117 -1.63 14.05 10.83
CA TYR A 117 -1.03 14.19 9.50
C TYR A 117 -1.22 12.94 8.63
N ASP A 118 -1.07 11.76 9.21
CA ASP A 118 -1.33 10.47 8.55
C ASP A 118 -2.78 10.40 8.06
N SER A 119 -3.74 10.71 8.93
CA SER A 119 -5.16 10.73 8.59
C SER A 119 -5.50 11.77 7.51
N MET A 120 -4.92 12.97 7.58
CA MET A 120 -5.09 13.99 6.53
C MET A 120 -4.50 13.52 5.20
N ALA A 121 -3.34 12.87 5.22
CA ALA A 121 -2.73 12.30 4.03
C ALA A 121 -3.63 11.25 3.37
N GLU A 122 -4.22 10.35 4.16
CA GLU A 122 -5.16 9.34 3.68
C GLU A 122 -6.40 9.98 3.03
N HIS A 123 -6.93 11.06 3.61
CA HIS A 123 -8.07 11.78 3.03
C HIS A 123 -7.72 12.41 1.68
N TYR A 124 -6.54 13.03 1.53
CA TYR A 124 -6.09 13.54 0.23
C TYR A 124 -5.82 12.42 -0.78
N ALA A 125 -5.26 11.30 -0.33
CA ALA A 125 -5.02 10.15 -1.19
C ALA A 125 -6.34 9.54 -1.71
N SER A 126 -7.41 9.54 -0.91
CA SER A 126 -8.72 9.01 -1.31
C SER A 126 -9.38 9.77 -2.47
N ILE A 127 -8.97 11.02 -2.71
CA ILE A 127 -9.42 11.83 -3.83
C ILE A 127 -8.37 11.98 -4.95
N GLY A 128 -7.28 11.20 -4.88
CA GLY A 128 -6.24 11.20 -5.90
C GLY A 128 -5.18 12.31 -5.77
N GLU A 129 -5.26 13.16 -4.76
CA GLU A 129 -4.32 14.26 -4.49
C GLU A 129 -3.01 13.73 -3.85
N TYR A 130 -2.33 12.80 -4.55
CA TYR A 130 -1.19 12.06 -4.00
C TYR A 130 0.02 12.92 -3.65
N GLN A 131 0.23 14.04 -4.35
CA GLN A 131 1.31 14.97 -4.00
C GLN A 131 1.07 15.60 -2.63
N LYS A 132 -0.18 16.02 -2.37
CA LYS A 132 -0.57 16.59 -1.08
C LYS A 132 -0.57 15.53 0.02
N ALA A 133 -1.01 14.32 -0.28
CA ALA A 133 -0.93 13.19 0.63
C ALA A 133 0.53 12.90 1.02
N LEU A 134 1.46 12.90 0.06
CA LEU A 134 2.89 12.70 0.33
C LEU A 134 3.46 13.78 1.26
N GLU A 135 3.17 15.06 1.00
CA GLU A 135 3.64 16.17 1.84
C GLU A 135 3.22 16.01 3.30
N LEU A 136 1.96 15.63 3.54
CA LEU A 136 1.43 15.40 4.88
C LEU A 136 1.98 14.13 5.52
N GLN A 137 2.11 13.07 4.73
CA GLN A 137 2.68 11.80 5.21
C GLN A 137 4.14 11.95 5.64
N LEU A 138 4.93 12.76 4.94
CA LEU A 138 6.30 13.06 5.33
C LEU A 138 6.36 13.80 6.67
N LYS A 139 5.40 14.71 6.97
CA LYS A 139 5.29 15.31 8.30
C LYS A 139 5.02 14.25 9.38
N ALA A 140 4.13 13.28 9.12
CA ALA A 140 3.90 12.19 10.07
C ALA A 140 5.18 11.37 10.31
N VAL A 141 6.00 11.14 9.27
CA VAL A 141 7.30 10.46 9.38
C VAL A 141 8.28 11.27 10.23
N ASP A 142 8.34 12.60 10.07
CA ASP A 142 9.21 13.49 10.85
C ASP A 142 8.91 13.43 12.35
N PHE A 143 7.63 13.37 12.73
CA PHE A 143 7.20 13.18 14.11
C PHE A 143 7.52 11.79 14.68
N ALA A 144 7.46 10.76 13.84
CA ALA A 144 7.56 9.36 14.25
C ALA A 144 8.51 8.57 13.33
N GLN A 145 9.78 8.94 13.33
CA GLN A 145 10.83 8.40 12.45
C GLN A 145 10.96 6.86 12.47
N PHE A 146 10.59 6.23 13.58
CA PHE A 146 10.59 4.77 13.71
C PHE A 146 9.24 4.12 13.32
N GLY A 147 8.24 4.91 12.95
CA GLY A 147 6.93 4.44 12.52
C GLY A 147 6.97 3.81 11.13
N SER A 148 7.18 2.49 11.04
CA SER A 148 7.19 1.79 9.74
C SER A 148 5.91 2.00 8.89
N PRO A 149 4.68 2.07 9.47
CA PRO A 149 3.49 2.35 8.67
C PRO A 149 3.56 3.69 7.94
N TYR A 150 3.96 4.76 8.62
CA TYR A 150 4.05 6.10 8.00
C TYR A 150 5.02 6.14 6.82
N ARG A 151 6.20 5.49 6.94
CA ARG A 151 7.14 5.39 5.82
C ARG A 151 6.61 4.57 4.65
N ASN A 152 5.87 3.49 4.94
CA ASN A 152 5.26 2.68 3.89
C ASN A 152 4.23 3.49 3.09
N PHE A 153 3.35 4.24 3.77
CA PHE A 153 2.38 5.11 3.09
C PHE A 153 3.06 6.25 2.32
N ALA A 154 4.11 6.88 2.87
CA ALA A 154 4.89 7.88 2.15
C ALA A 154 5.49 7.30 0.84
N GLY A 155 6.00 6.07 0.88
CA GLY A 155 6.49 5.38 -0.31
C GLY A 155 5.39 5.12 -1.35
N ILE A 156 4.21 4.71 -0.91
CA ILE A 156 3.04 4.49 -1.80
C ILE A 156 2.61 5.81 -2.44
N TYR A 157 2.46 6.88 -1.67
CA TYR A 157 2.03 8.18 -2.19
C TYR A 157 3.04 8.79 -3.14
N TYR A 158 4.35 8.64 -2.83
CA TYR A 158 5.41 9.02 -3.77
C TYR A 158 5.28 8.28 -5.11
N ALA A 159 5.13 6.96 -5.06
CA ALA A 159 5.00 6.14 -6.26
C ALA A 159 3.76 6.51 -7.08
N LYS A 160 2.62 6.72 -6.43
CA LYS A 160 1.38 7.15 -7.08
C LYS A 160 1.47 8.55 -7.68
N ALA A 161 2.09 9.49 -6.98
CA ALA A 161 2.33 10.85 -7.49
C ALA A 161 3.23 10.87 -8.74
N ASN A 162 4.13 9.88 -8.86
CA ASN A 162 5.08 9.76 -9.97
C ASN A 162 4.75 8.59 -10.93
N GLN A 163 3.54 8.05 -10.88
CA GLN A 163 3.15 6.84 -11.62
C GLN A 163 3.40 6.94 -13.12
N ALA A 164 3.13 8.09 -13.75
CA ALA A 164 3.34 8.28 -15.18
C ALA A 164 4.83 8.14 -15.58
N ASP A 165 5.74 8.66 -14.77
CA ASP A 165 7.18 8.57 -15.04
C ASP A 165 7.73 7.17 -14.73
N LEU A 166 7.21 6.51 -13.69
CA LEU A 166 7.50 5.10 -13.42
C LEU A 166 7.05 4.20 -14.57
N SER A 167 5.88 4.46 -15.14
CA SER A 167 5.38 3.71 -16.31
C SER A 167 6.29 3.88 -17.52
N LYS A 168 6.71 5.12 -17.82
CA LYS A 168 7.69 5.37 -18.91
C LYS A 168 9.01 4.64 -18.68
N GLN A 169 9.50 4.62 -17.43
CA GLN A 169 10.73 3.91 -17.07
C GLN A 169 10.58 2.39 -17.26
N LEU A 170 9.45 1.80 -16.82
CA LEU A 170 9.19 0.37 -17.02
C LEU A 170 9.05 0.01 -18.49
N MET A 171 8.33 0.81 -19.29
CA MET A 171 8.24 0.61 -20.72
C MET A 171 9.61 0.68 -21.42
N LYS A 172 10.46 1.61 -21.00
CA LYS A 172 11.85 1.69 -21.48
C LYS A 172 12.65 0.44 -21.09
N SER A 173 12.55 0.01 -19.83
CA SER A 173 13.23 -1.21 -19.35
C SER A 173 12.75 -2.45 -20.10
N GLN A 174 11.46 -2.56 -20.41
CA GLN A 174 10.93 -3.66 -21.23
C GLN A 174 11.54 -3.68 -22.64
N LYS A 175 11.71 -2.51 -23.27
CA LYS A 175 12.40 -2.41 -24.57
C LYS A 175 13.86 -2.81 -24.46
N GLU A 176 14.57 -2.36 -23.42
CA GLU A 176 15.98 -2.74 -23.19
C GLU A 176 16.14 -4.24 -22.96
N VAL A 177 15.18 -4.88 -22.27
CA VAL A 177 15.13 -6.35 -22.13
C VAL A 177 14.98 -7.01 -23.48
N GLN A 178 14.07 -6.53 -24.30
CA GLN A 178 13.84 -7.08 -25.64
C GLN A 178 15.07 -6.90 -26.55
N ASP A 179 15.65 -5.73 -26.56
CA ASP A 179 16.86 -5.45 -27.32
C ASP A 179 18.02 -6.35 -26.88
N ALA A 180 18.16 -6.59 -25.56
CA ALA A 180 19.17 -7.51 -25.04
C ALA A 180 18.94 -8.96 -25.50
N ILE A 181 17.68 -9.40 -25.60
CA ILE A 181 17.32 -10.73 -26.13
C ILE A 181 17.71 -10.82 -27.61
N LEU A 182 17.36 -9.83 -28.41
CA LEU A 182 17.70 -9.81 -29.84
C LEU A 182 19.21 -9.76 -30.08
N ALA A 183 19.93 -8.95 -29.29
CA ALA A 183 21.39 -8.83 -29.33
C ALA A 183 22.14 -10.01 -28.66
N ARG A 184 21.41 -10.92 -28.01
CA ARG A 184 21.99 -12.01 -27.18
C ARG A 184 22.92 -11.51 -26.09
N ASP A 185 22.60 -10.33 -25.52
CA ASP A 185 23.33 -9.73 -24.40
C ASP A 185 22.75 -10.17 -23.06
N TYR A 186 23.14 -11.36 -22.60
CA TYR A 186 22.72 -11.88 -21.30
C TYR A 186 23.10 -10.96 -20.13
N LYS A 187 24.19 -10.23 -20.23
CA LYS A 187 24.65 -9.32 -19.18
C LYS A 187 23.64 -8.17 -18.95
N THR A 188 23.08 -7.61 -20.00
CA THR A 188 22.04 -6.58 -19.91
C THR A 188 20.70 -7.19 -19.50
N TYR A 189 20.30 -8.29 -20.11
CA TYR A 189 19.08 -9.02 -19.77
C TYR A 189 19.00 -9.39 -18.28
N SER A 190 20.05 -10.01 -17.73
CA SER A 190 20.08 -10.48 -16.34
C SER A 190 19.98 -9.37 -15.28
N LYS A 191 20.20 -8.11 -15.65
CA LYS A 191 19.96 -6.97 -14.75
C LYS A 191 18.48 -6.83 -14.37
N TYR A 192 17.58 -7.24 -15.26
CA TYR A 192 16.13 -7.13 -15.08
C TYR A 192 15.47 -8.40 -14.57
N GLU A 193 16.20 -9.49 -14.54
CA GLU A 193 15.69 -10.80 -14.16
C GLU A 193 15.56 -10.92 -12.63
N HIS A 194 14.41 -11.38 -12.17
CA HIS A 194 14.26 -11.83 -10.78
C HIS A 194 14.83 -13.26 -10.64
N PRO A 195 15.48 -13.62 -9.53
CA PRO A 195 16.00 -15.01 -9.35
C PRO A 195 14.96 -16.11 -9.56
N ASP A 196 13.69 -15.84 -9.24
CA ASP A 196 12.59 -16.79 -9.36
C ASP A 196 11.72 -16.57 -10.62
N ILE A 197 12.26 -15.91 -11.65
CA ILE A 197 11.52 -15.65 -12.90
C ILE A 197 11.03 -16.93 -13.55
N ILE A 198 9.84 -16.87 -14.13
CA ILE A 198 9.25 -17.94 -14.92
C ILE A 198 8.79 -17.35 -16.27
N HIS A 199 9.21 -18.01 -17.35
CA HIS A 199 8.77 -17.70 -18.71
C HIS A 199 7.78 -18.73 -19.22
N THR A 200 6.81 -18.26 -20.00
CA THR A 200 5.88 -19.11 -20.74
C THR A 200 5.81 -18.66 -22.19
N THR A 201 5.65 -19.62 -23.07
CA THR A 201 5.30 -19.41 -24.49
C THR A 201 3.93 -19.98 -24.78
N GLY A 202 3.21 -19.35 -25.71
CA GLY A 202 1.95 -19.87 -26.21
C GLY A 202 2.19 -20.97 -27.24
N ASP A 203 2.53 -22.17 -26.83
CA ASP A 203 2.66 -23.32 -27.71
C ASP A 203 1.54 -24.35 -27.53
N SER A 204 1.28 -25.15 -28.55
CA SER A 204 0.26 -26.19 -28.53
C SER A 204 0.66 -27.45 -27.75
N ASN A 205 1.92 -27.54 -27.29
CA ASN A 205 2.51 -28.75 -26.74
C ASN A 205 2.63 -28.71 -25.22
N LEU A 206 2.16 -27.65 -24.55
CA LEU A 206 2.29 -27.43 -23.10
C LEU A 206 3.72 -27.59 -22.63
N SER A 207 4.65 -26.91 -23.27
CA SER A 207 6.07 -26.91 -22.87
C SER A 207 6.24 -26.50 -21.41
N PRO A 208 7.20 -27.11 -20.68
CA PRO A 208 7.46 -26.74 -19.31
C PRO A 208 7.79 -25.25 -19.15
N PHE A 209 7.45 -24.68 -18.01
CA PHE A 209 7.94 -23.35 -17.65
C PHE A 209 9.47 -23.35 -17.64
N TYR A 210 10.07 -22.28 -18.11
CA TYR A 210 11.52 -22.21 -18.26
C TYR A 210 12.11 -20.90 -17.72
N LYS A 211 13.40 -20.90 -17.52
CA LYS A 211 14.24 -19.74 -17.23
C LYS A 211 15.24 -19.57 -18.36
N PHE A 212 15.52 -18.33 -18.74
CA PHE A 212 16.64 -18.05 -19.59
C PHE A 212 17.93 -18.03 -18.78
N ASP A 213 18.69 -19.10 -18.81
CA ASP A 213 20.05 -19.08 -18.31
C ASP A 213 21.04 -18.60 -19.40
N LYS A 214 22.29 -18.43 -19.02
CA LYS A 214 23.33 -17.95 -19.96
C LYS A 214 23.55 -18.91 -21.13
N ALA A 215 23.29 -20.18 -20.98
CA ALA A 215 23.45 -21.20 -22.02
C ALA A 215 22.27 -21.13 -23.00
N SER A 216 21.03 -21.21 -22.49
CA SER A 216 19.82 -21.08 -23.29
C SER A 216 19.72 -19.75 -24.03
N PHE A 217 20.26 -18.66 -23.46
CA PHE A 217 20.31 -17.36 -24.12
C PHE A 217 21.18 -17.36 -25.39
N LYS A 218 22.16 -18.27 -25.47
CA LYS A 218 22.98 -18.48 -26.66
C LYS A 218 22.28 -19.36 -27.71
N GLU A 219 21.33 -20.18 -27.28
CA GLU A 219 20.74 -21.25 -28.08
C GLU A 219 19.48 -20.87 -28.86
N VAL A 220 19.05 -19.62 -28.91
CA VAL A 220 18.00 -19.19 -29.87
C VAL A 220 18.52 -19.40 -31.28
N GLN A 221 18.60 -20.68 -31.64
CA GLN A 221 19.21 -21.17 -32.86
C GLN A 221 18.11 -21.37 -33.90
N GLY A 222 18.42 -21.13 -35.14
CA GLY A 222 17.54 -21.44 -36.25
C GLY A 222 16.79 -20.26 -36.81
N ILE A 223 16.66 -19.16 -36.11
CA ILE A 223 16.02 -17.95 -36.64
C ILE A 223 16.95 -16.74 -36.54
N GLU A 224 16.72 -15.76 -37.39
CA GLU A 224 17.32 -14.43 -37.33
C GLU A 224 16.21 -13.40 -37.45
N TRP A 225 16.13 -12.50 -36.44
CA TRP A 225 15.13 -11.45 -36.45
C TRP A 225 15.51 -10.37 -37.44
N ASN A 226 14.60 -10.09 -38.40
CA ASN A 226 14.74 -9.01 -39.38
C ASN A 226 14.26 -7.67 -38.75
N ARG A 227 13.14 -7.76 -38.01
CA ARG A 227 12.54 -6.64 -37.27
C ARG A 227 11.78 -7.19 -36.07
N PHE A 228 11.82 -6.43 -34.96
CA PHE A 228 11.00 -6.70 -33.77
C PHE A 228 10.67 -5.39 -33.09
N GLU A 229 9.40 -5.11 -32.90
CA GLU A 229 8.91 -3.87 -32.29
C GLU A 229 7.90 -4.17 -31.20
N LEU A 230 7.92 -3.37 -30.13
CA LEU A 230 6.93 -3.39 -29.06
C LEU A 230 6.05 -2.14 -29.16
N ASP A 231 4.73 -2.36 -29.27
CA ASP A 231 3.72 -1.33 -29.41
C ASP A 231 2.63 -1.46 -28.35
N ASN A 232 1.77 -0.41 -28.22
CA ASN A 232 0.61 -0.38 -27.33
C ASN A 232 0.94 -0.86 -25.92
N MET A 233 2.06 -0.36 -25.40
CA MET A 233 2.50 -0.70 -24.05
C MET A 233 1.63 0.00 -23.02
N ASP A 234 1.13 -0.76 -22.04
CA ASP A 234 0.39 -0.24 -20.89
C ASP A 234 0.91 -0.85 -19.59
N VAL A 235 0.84 -0.09 -18.50
CA VAL A 235 1.36 -0.49 -17.19
C VAL A 235 0.29 -0.32 -16.11
N ASN A 236 -0.09 -1.43 -15.50
CA ASN A 236 -1.06 -1.48 -14.40
C ASN A 236 -0.36 -1.88 -13.10
N TYR A 237 -0.54 -1.11 -12.05
CA TYR A 237 0.13 -1.32 -10.76
C TYR A 237 -0.79 -1.98 -9.73
N SER A 238 -0.19 -2.77 -8.83
CA SER A 238 -0.84 -3.16 -7.59
C SER A 238 -1.15 -1.93 -6.71
N PRO A 239 -2.15 -2.01 -5.81
CA PRO A 239 -2.51 -0.87 -4.94
C PRO A 239 -1.35 -0.33 -4.11
N ASP A 240 -0.41 -1.18 -3.71
CA ASP A 240 0.79 -0.84 -2.95
C ASP A 240 1.98 -0.39 -3.81
N MET A 241 1.80 -0.30 -5.13
CA MET A 241 2.81 0.10 -6.11
C MET A 241 4.09 -0.77 -6.12
N LYS A 242 4.03 -1.99 -5.60
CA LYS A 242 5.18 -2.92 -5.56
C LYS A 242 5.23 -3.91 -6.70
N THR A 243 4.11 -4.10 -7.38
CA THR A 243 4.00 -4.97 -8.55
C THR A 243 3.38 -4.20 -9.69
N ALA A 244 3.88 -4.44 -10.90
CA ALA A 244 3.31 -3.89 -12.13
C ALA A 244 3.12 -5.01 -13.16
N VAL A 245 1.99 -4.99 -13.86
CA VAL A 245 1.76 -5.79 -15.04
C VAL A 245 1.90 -4.88 -16.25
N LEU A 246 2.88 -5.15 -17.08
CA LEU A 246 3.12 -4.47 -18.34
C LEU A 246 2.62 -5.34 -19.47
N THR A 247 1.70 -4.82 -20.28
CA THR A 247 1.16 -5.48 -21.47
C THR A 247 1.64 -4.76 -22.72
N PHE A 248 1.77 -5.50 -23.82
CA PHE A 248 2.25 -4.96 -25.09
C PHE A 248 1.79 -5.79 -26.27
N TYR A 249 1.82 -5.19 -27.45
CA TYR A 249 1.86 -5.92 -28.72
C TYR A 249 3.30 -6.04 -29.19
N ALA A 250 3.66 -7.19 -29.73
CA ALA A 250 4.92 -7.41 -30.39
C ALA A 250 4.67 -7.76 -31.87
N SER A 251 5.40 -7.10 -32.76
CA SER A 251 5.30 -7.35 -34.20
C SER A 251 6.67 -7.33 -34.85
N GLY A 252 6.80 -8.04 -35.96
CA GLY A 252 8.06 -8.07 -36.70
C GLY A 252 8.10 -9.16 -37.76
N SER A 253 9.30 -9.58 -38.11
CA SER A 253 9.55 -10.76 -38.93
C SER A 253 10.90 -11.39 -38.56
N TYR A 254 10.99 -12.69 -38.82
CA TYR A 254 12.24 -13.44 -38.67
C TYR A 254 12.43 -14.37 -39.83
N THR A 255 13.67 -14.75 -40.11
CA THR A 255 14.05 -15.68 -41.18
C THR A 255 14.56 -16.97 -40.56
N PHE A 256 14.07 -18.11 -41.04
CA PHE A 256 14.64 -19.41 -40.71
C PHE A 256 15.99 -19.57 -41.41
N LYS A 257 17.05 -19.83 -40.63
CA LYS A 257 18.41 -20.00 -41.15
C LYS A 257 18.56 -21.25 -42.06
N GLU A 258 17.74 -22.27 -41.83
CA GLU A 258 17.76 -23.52 -42.53
C GLU A 258 17.36 -23.36 -44.00
N ASN A 259 16.38 -22.52 -44.30
CA ASN A 259 15.76 -22.43 -45.64
C ASN A 259 15.55 -21.00 -46.13
N ASN A 260 16.06 -19.98 -45.40
CA ASN A 260 15.92 -18.57 -45.68
C ASN A 260 14.45 -18.10 -45.85
N LYS A 261 13.51 -18.82 -45.25
CA LYS A 261 12.10 -18.45 -45.28
C LYS A 261 11.81 -17.37 -44.26
N GLU A 262 11.33 -16.22 -44.72
CA GLU A 262 10.83 -15.16 -43.86
C GLU A 262 9.41 -15.46 -43.37
N VAL A 263 9.17 -15.18 -42.09
CA VAL A 263 7.88 -15.36 -41.41
C VAL A 263 7.52 -14.08 -40.69
N ALA A 264 6.32 -13.57 -40.95
CA ALA A 264 5.75 -12.48 -40.15
C ALA A 264 5.41 -12.97 -38.75
N TYR A 265 5.67 -12.14 -37.77
CA TYR A 265 5.40 -12.41 -36.38
C TYR A 265 4.53 -11.33 -35.77
N SER A 266 3.49 -11.74 -35.06
CA SER A 266 2.73 -10.84 -34.17
C SER A 266 2.16 -11.60 -32.99
N THR A 267 2.25 -11.00 -31.81
CA THR A 267 1.69 -11.58 -30.59
C THR A 267 1.30 -10.49 -29.61
N ARG A 268 0.61 -10.91 -28.55
CA ARG A 268 0.39 -10.12 -27.35
C ARG A 268 1.22 -10.71 -26.25
N GLY A 269 1.95 -9.86 -25.55
CA GLY A 269 2.76 -10.29 -24.44
C GLY A 269 2.41 -9.53 -23.17
N SER A 270 2.83 -10.11 -22.07
CA SER A 270 2.79 -9.45 -20.76
C SER A 270 4.01 -9.82 -19.94
N SER A 271 4.41 -8.90 -19.06
CA SER A 271 5.43 -9.15 -18.05
C SER A 271 4.97 -8.63 -16.70
N VAL A 272 5.27 -9.41 -15.68
CA VAL A 272 5.05 -9.02 -14.28
C VAL A 272 6.36 -8.51 -13.71
N TRP A 273 6.38 -7.26 -13.31
CA TRP A 273 7.51 -6.60 -12.70
C TRP A 273 7.28 -6.43 -11.20
N VAL A 274 8.31 -6.67 -10.39
CA VAL A 274 8.27 -6.48 -8.94
C VAL A 274 9.36 -5.52 -8.50
N ASN A 275 9.01 -4.61 -7.59
CA ASN A 275 9.97 -3.69 -6.98
C ASN A 275 10.66 -4.39 -5.80
N THR A 276 11.93 -4.71 -5.95
CA THR A 276 12.74 -5.40 -4.93
C THR A 276 13.38 -4.45 -3.91
N GLY A 277 13.16 -3.14 -4.02
CA GLY A 277 13.91 -2.12 -3.26
C GLY A 277 15.29 -1.79 -3.84
N GLN A 278 15.80 -2.65 -4.73
CA GLN A 278 17.02 -2.42 -5.52
C GLN A 278 16.71 -2.15 -7.01
N GLY A 279 15.44 -1.92 -7.32
CA GLY A 279 14.92 -1.69 -8.66
C GLY A 279 13.85 -2.70 -9.07
N TRP A 280 13.29 -2.46 -10.23
CA TRP A 280 12.26 -3.31 -10.81
C TRP A 280 12.86 -4.52 -11.51
N LYS A 281 12.29 -5.71 -11.24
CA LYS A 281 12.72 -6.99 -11.80
C LYS A 281 11.53 -7.72 -12.41
N ILE A 282 11.75 -8.43 -13.51
CA ILE A 282 10.74 -9.29 -14.13
C ILE A 282 10.62 -10.58 -13.33
N MET A 283 9.41 -10.88 -12.85
CA MET A 283 9.08 -12.11 -12.14
C MET A 283 8.44 -13.14 -13.08
N HIS A 284 7.73 -12.69 -14.10
CA HIS A 284 7.07 -13.53 -15.08
C HIS A 284 6.98 -12.82 -16.43
N SER A 285 7.10 -13.56 -17.51
CA SER A 285 6.75 -13.07 -18.85
C SER A 285 6.03 -14.15 -19.65
N SER A 286 5.09 -13.70 -20.48
CA SER A 286 4.34 -14.51 -21.44
C SER A 286 4.33 -13.82 -22.79
N TRP A 287 4.49 -14.62 -23.85
CA TRP A 287 4.58 -14.16 -25.25
C TRP A 287 3.60 -14.90 -26.15
#